data_38db3c26e7af5afc3f2d8bd42e268a83
#
_entry.id   38db3c26e7af5afc3f2d8bd42e268a83
#
_cell.length_a   1.000
_cell.length_b   1.000
_cell.length_c   1.000
_cell.angle_alpha   90.00
_cell.angle_beta   90.00
_cell.angle_gamma   90.00
#
_symmetry.space_group_name_H-M   'P 1'
#
loop_
_entity.id
_entity.type
_entity.pdbx_description
1 polymer ?
#
loop_
_entity_poly.entity_id
_entity_poly.type
_entity_poly.pdbx_seq_one_letter_code
_entity_poly.pdbx_strand_id
1 'polypeptide(L)'
;MKIGENKEGLHPGDQAPVILLKEKSKIENDLLLIGSHDLSLDLIRNEIRERNYNFDLKLQTVGSMAGLTALKREESHLAGAHLLDPVTGEYNISYLKRFFKGEKIFLVNLVQREQGLYLKKGNPKNIEDINDLKGENINYINRQRGAGTRVLFDYLLKQNKIQPAEISGYEKEEFTRIAAAAA
;
A
#
# COMPACT_ATOMS: atom_id res chain seq x y z
N MET A 1 3.53 -19.63 -20.97
CA MET A 1 4.54 -19.46 -22.03
C MET A 1 5.34 -20.76 -22.12
N LYS A 2 5.59 -21.28 -23.30
CA LYS A 2 6.43 -22.47 -23.48
C LYS A 2 7.65 -22.04 -24.27
N ILE A 3 8.84 -22.18 -23.66
CA ILE A 3 10.13 -21.92 -24.30
C ILE A 3 10.65 -23.27 -24.77
N GLY A 4 11.14 -23.35 -26.03
CA GLY A 4 11.69 -24.58 -26.58
C GLY A 4 12.96 -25.02 -25.83
N GLU A 5 13.18 -26.33 -25.74
CA GLU A 5 14.29 -26.95 -24.98
C GLU A 5 15.68 -26.46 -25.40
N ASN A 6 15.80 -25.92 -26.62
CA ASN A 6 17.06 -25.41 -27.17
C ASN A 6 17.24 -23.88 -27.05
N LYS A 7 16.42 -23.18 -26.24
CA LYS A 7 16.51 -21.73 -26.04
C LYS A 7 16.69 -21.42 -24.57
N GLU A 8 17.74 -20.69 -24.22
CA GLU A 8 18.01 -20.23 -22.86
C GLU A 8 17.11 -19.08 -22.41
N GLY A 9 16.34 -18.48 -23.33
CA GLY A 9 15.43 -17.36 -23.05
C GLY A 9 14.85 -16.75 -24.32
N LEU A 10 14.24 -15.58 -24.16
CA LEU A 10 13.67 -14.75 -25.22
C LEU A 10 14.21 -13.32 -25.07
N HIS A 11 14.56 -12.69 -26.17
CA HIS A 11 14.91 -11.28 -26.20
C HIS A 11 13.66 -10.40 -26.27
N PRO A 12 13.74 -9.14 -25.84
CA PRO A 12 12.65 -8.18 -26.03
C PRO A 12 12.26 -8.08 -27.52
N GLY A 13 10.96 -8.28 -27.82
CA GLY A 13 10.44 -8.30 -29.19
C GLY A 13 10.30 -9.70 -29.82
N ASP A 14 10.84 -10.76 -29.21
CA ASP A 14 10.66 -12.11 -29.68
C ASP A 14 9.22 -12.59 -29.53
N GLN A 15 8.73 -13.33 -30.51
CA GLN A 15 7.44 -14.00 -30.44
C GLN A 15 7.56 -15.33 -29.68
N ALA A 16 6.66 -15.54 -28.73
CA ALA A 16 6.57 -16.78 -27.98
C ALA A 16 5.17 -17.42 -28.09
N PRO A 17 5.05 -18.72 -28.29
CA PRO A 17 3.77 -19.40 -28.19
C PRO A 17 3.30 -19.40 -26.72
N VAL A 18 2.06 -18.99 -26.49
CA VAL A 18 1.44 -19.03 -25.17
C VAL A 18 0.20 -19.91 -25.21
N ILE A 19 0.01 -20.70 -24.15
CA ILE A 19 -1.23 -21.47 -23.95
C ILE A 19 -2.11 -20.61 -23.04
N LEU A 20 -3.28 -20.23 -23.54
CA LEU A 20 -4.26 -19.53 -22.73
C LEU A 20 -4.95 -20.54 -21.81
N LEU A 21 -4.97 -20.27 -20.50
CA LEU A 21 -5.66 -21.09 -19.50
C LEU A 21 -7.14 -20.68 -19.32
N LYS A 22 -7.53 -19.58 -19.98
CA LYS A 22 -8.90 -19.06 -20.03
C LYS A 22 -9.20 -18.61 -21.45
N GLU A 23 -10.49 -18.43 -21.74
CA GLU A 23 -10.93 -17.81 -22.99
C GLU A 23 -10.30 -16.41 -23.15
N LYS A 24 -9.87 -16.10 -24.38
CA LYS A 24 -9.19 -14.85 -24.70
C LYS A 24 -10.04 -13.63 -24.33
N SER A 25 -11.34 -13.67 -24.63
CA SER A 25 -12.31 -12.61 -24.28
C SER A 25 -12.36 -12.30 -22.78
N LYS A 26 -12.26 -13.33 -21.94
CA LYS A 26 -12.22 -13.16 -20.47
C LYS A 26 -10.91 -12.55 -20.01
N ILE A 27 -9.79 -12.85 -20.67
CA ILE A 27 -8.49 -12.28 -20.34
C ILE A 27 -8.44 -10.79 -20.73
N GLU A 28 -8.97 -10.45 -21.91
CA GLU A 28 -9.00 -9.08 -22.43
C GLU A 28 -9.93 -8.16 -21.63
N ASN A 29 -10.95 -8.71 -20.98
CA ASN A 29 -11.86 -7.95 -20.12
C ASN A 29 -11.40 -7.84 -18.66
N ASP A 30 -10.39 -8.62 -18.23
CA ASP A 30 -9.90 -8.57 -16.85
C ASP A 30 -9.25 -7.21 -16.53
N LEU A 31 -9.57 -6.65 -15.37
CA LEU A 31 -8.93 -5.46 -14.84
C LEU A 31 -7.72 -5.84 -13.99
N LEU A 32 -6.60 -5.19 -14.19
CA LEU A 32 -5.39 -5.38 -13.40
C LEU A 32 -5.16 -4.18 -12.49
N LEU A 33 -5.12 -4.42 -11.19
CA LEU A 33 -4.75 -3.48 -10.16
C LEU A 33 -3.39 -3.87 -9.60
N ILE A 34 -2.41 -2.98 -9.72
CA ILE A 34 -1.08 -3.13 -9.14
C ILE A 34 -0.87 -2.05 -8.08
N GLY A 35 -0.37 -2.38 -6.90
CA GLY A 35 -0.10 -1.36 -5.89
C GLY A 35 -0.23 -1.83 -4.46
N SER A 36 -0.69 -0.94 -3.60
CA SER A 36 -0.98 -1.28 -2.21
C SER A 36 -2.25 -2.09 -2.10
N HIS A 37 -2.19 -3.07 -1.21
CA HIS A 37 -3.33 -3.92 -0.90
C HIS A 37 -4.19 -3.34 0.24
N ASP A 38 -5.49 -3.56 0.11
CA ASP A 38 -6.48 -3.36 1.15
C ASP A 38 -7.50 -4.50 1.08
N LEU A 39 -8.01 -4.96 2.23
CA LEU A 39 -8.99 -6.06 2.28
C LEU A 39 -10.29 -5.76 1.52
N SER A 40 -10.65 -4.48 1.39
CA SER A 40 -11.80 -4.07 0.57
C SER A 40 -11.67 -4.46 -0.89
N LEU A 41 -10.43 -4.54 -1.42
CA LEU A 41 -10.18 -5.00 -2.80
C LEU A 41 -10.52 -6.48 -2.98
N ASP A 42 -10.26 -7.31 -1.97
CA ASP A 42 -10.67 -8.73 -2.00
C ASP A 42 -12.18 -8.87 -1.95
N LEU A 43 -12.86 -8.05 -1.15
CA LEU A 43 -14.32 -8.02 -1.09
C LEU A 43 -14.93 -7.60 -2.43
N ILE A 44 -14.39 -6.54 -3.04
CA ILE A 44 -14.83 -6.08 -4.37
C ILE A 44 -14.62 -7.18 -5.41
N ARG A 45 -13.47 -7.86 -5.40
CA ARG A 45 -13.20 -8.96 -6.32
C ARG A 45 -14.19 -10.11 -6.14
N ASN A 46 -14.52 -10.48 -4.91
CA ASN A 46 -15.49 -11.52 -4.61
C ASN A 46 -16.89 -11.12 -5.11
N GLU A 47 -17.31 -9.89 -4.86
CA GLU A 47 -18.58 -9.35 -5.34
C GLU A 47 -18.69 -9.35 -6.87
N ILE A 48 -17.61 -8.99 -7.58
CA ILE A 48 -17.52 -9.06 -9.04
C ILE A 48 -17.79 -10.49 -9.53
N ARG A 49 -17.22 -11.50 -8.86
CA ARG A 49 -17.37 -12.90 -9.20
C ARG A 49 -18.78 -13.44 -8.89
N GLU A 50 -19.31 -13.09 -7.74
CA GLU A 50 -20.65 -13.51 -7.30
C GLU A 50 -21.74 -12.96 -8.23
N ARG A 51 -21.59 -11.73 -8.70
CA ARG A 51 -22.52 -11.10 -9.65
C ARG A 51 -22.29 -11.50 -11.10
N ASN A 52 -21.33 -12.38 -11.38
CA ASN A 52 -21.02 -12.85 -12.74
C ASN A 52 -20.79 -11.73 -13.76
N TYR A 53 -20.09 -10.65 -13.36
CA TYR A 53 -19.66 -9.63 -14.30
C TYR A 53 -18.77 -10.24 -15.41
N ASN A 54 -18.80 -9.64 -16.60
CA ASN A 54 -18.00 -10.10 -17.74
C ASN A 54 -16.51 -9.68 -17.66
N PHE A 55 -15.99 -9.51 -16.44
CA PHE A 55 -14.59 -9.24 -16.14
C PHE A 55 -14.24 -9.74 -14.74
N ASP A 56 -12.95 -9.88 -14.45
CA ASP A 56 -12.45 -10.17 -13.11
C ASP A 56 -11.43 -9.09 -12.70
N LEU A 57 -11.24 -8.89 -11.41
CA LEU A 57 -10.24 -8.00 -10.86
C LEU A 57 -9.00 -8.80 -10.43
N LYS A 58 -7.89 -8.57 -11.11
CA LYS A 58 -6.58 -9.14 -10.77
C LYS A 58 -5.83 -8.19 -9.86
N LEU A 59 -5.36 -8.69 -8.73
CA LEU A 59 -4.66 -7.91 -7.71
C LEU A 59 -3.20 -8.35 -7.65
N GLN A 60 -2.28 -7.39 -7.75
CA GLN A 60 -0.86 -7.60 -7.54
C GLN A 60 -0.33 -6.61 -6.50
N THR A 61 0.11 -7.13 -5.36
CA THR A 61 0.58 -6.32 -4.24
C THR A 61 2.08 -6.05 -4.35
N VAL A 62 2.44 -4.78 -4.58
CA VAL A 62 3.84 -4.33 -4.74
C VAL A 62 4.13 -3.02 -3.99
N GLY A 63 3.11 -2.43 -3.34
CA GLY A 63 3.18 -1.13 -2.68
C GLY A 63 2.85 0.06 -3.59
N SER A 64 2.55 1.22 -2.95
CA SER A 64 1.96 2.38 -3.63
C SER A 64 2.83 2.95 -4.75
N MET A 65 4.13 3.16 -4.50
CA MET A 65 5.03 3.77 -5.48
C MET A 65 5.21 2.88 -6.72
N ALA A 66 5.40 1.57 -6.51
CA ALA A 66 5.52 0.62 -7.62
C ALA A 66 4.20 0.52 -8.40
N GLY A 67 3.04 0.62 -7.72
CA GLY A 67 1.74 0.69 -8.38
C GLY A 67 1.58 1.92 -9.27
N LEU A 68 1.96 3.11 -8.79
CA LEU A 68 1.94 4.32 -9.62
C LEU A 68 2.90 4.23 -10.81
N THR A 69 4.06 3.58 -10.61
CA THR A 69 5.01 3.35 -11.71
C THR A 69 4.45 2.41 -12.77
N ALA A 70 3.80 1.32 -12.36
CA ALA A 70 3.14 0.39 -13.26
C ALA A 70 2.01 1.07 -14.04
N LEU A 71 1.18 1.87 -13.35
CA LEU A 71 0.12 2.64 -14.00
C LEU A 71 0.69 3.63 -15.04
N LYS A 72 1.77 4.33 -14.70
CA LYS A 72 2.47 5.27 -15.60
C LYS A 72 3.03 4.59 -16.85
N ARG A 73 3.42 3.32 -16.74
CA ARG A 73 3.94 2.50 -17.85
C ARG A 73 2.84 1.75 -18.61
N GLU A 74 1.57 2.01 -18.29
CA GLU A 74 0.44 1.31 -18.88
C GLU A 74 0.47 -0.23 -18.64
N GLU A 75 1.19 -0.66 -17.59
CA GLU A 75 1.29 -2.06 -17.16
C GLU A 75 0.11 -2.49 -16.28
N SER A 76 -0.74 -1.54 -15.85
CA SER A 76 -1.95 -1.78 -15.07
C SER A 76 -3.07 -0.82 -15.45
N HIS A 77 -4.31 -1.22 -15.19
CA HIS A 77 -5.50 -0.37 -15.40
C HIS A 77 -5.77 0.52 -14.17
N LEU A 78 -5.41 0.03 -12.99
CA LEU A 78 -5.65 0.68 -11.69
C LEU A 78 -4.40 0.60 -10.83
N ALA A 79 -4.23 1.57 -9.94
CA ALA A 79 -3.18 1.52 -8.91
C ALA A 79 -3.75 1.78 -7.52
N GLY A 80 -3.45 0.87 -6.58
CA GLY A 80 -3.73 1.09 -5.16
C GLY A 80 -2.63 1.95 -4.53
N ALA A 81 -3.00 3.10 -3.93
CA ALA A 81 -2.03 4.01 -3.33
C ALA A 81 -2.53 4.61 -2.01
N HIS A 82 -1.59 4.82 -1.06
CA HIS A 82 -1.81 5.51 0.20
C HIS A 82 -0.53 6.27 0.63
N LEU A 83 -0.12 7.21 -0.19
CA LEU A 83 1.13 7.98 -0.01
C LEU A 83 0.82 9.29 0.71
N LEU A 84 1.23 9.38 1.98
CA LEU A 84 1.14 10.61 2.76
C LEU A 84 2.24 11.58 2.32
N ASP A 85 1.86 12.80 2.04
CA ASP A 85 2.81 13.90 1.89
C ASP A 85 3.17 14.44 3.28
N PRO A 86 4.43 14.31 3.73
CA PRO A 86 4.83 14.71 5.08
C PRO A 86 4.89 16.24 5.29
N VAL A 87 4.68 17.02 4.23
CA VAL A 87 4.64 18.48 4.29
C VAL A 87 3.21 18.98 4.44
N THR A 88 2.31 18.47 3.59
CA THR A 88 0.91 18.95 3.53
C THR A 88 -0.04 18.11 4.39
N GLY A 89 0.31 16.85 4.70
CA GLY A 89 -0.58 15.90 5.35
C GLY A 89 -1.63 15.29 4.40
N GLU A 90 -1.61 15.66 3.12
CA GLU A 90 -2.54 15.14 2.13
C GLU A 90 -2.07 13.78 1.58
N TYR A 91 -3.03 12.91 1.29
CA TYR A 91 -2.73 11.61 0.69
C TYR A 91 -2.80 11.66 -0.84
N ASN A 92 -1.82 11.05 -1.49
CA ASN A 92 -1.72 10.77 -2.93
C ASN A 92 -1.61 11.98 -3.85
N ILE A 93 -2.26 13.11 -3.58
CA ILE A 93 -2.45 14.24 -4.52
C ILE A 93 -1.10 14.80 -5.02
N SER A 94 -0.16 15.08 -4.13
CA SER A 94 1.16 15.62 -4.51
C SER A 94 1.96 14.64 -5.38
N TYR A 95 1.82 13.35 -5.10
CA TYR A 95 2.48 12.28 -5.88
C TYR A 95 1.84 12.16 -7.27
N LEU A 96 0.53 12.16 -7.38
CA LEU A 96 -0.18 12.10 -8.67
C LEU A 96 0.17 13.29 -9.56
N LYS A 97 0.19 14.50 -9.01
CA LYS A 97 0.60 15.71 -9.76
C LYS A 97 2.02 15.61 -10.32
N ARG A 98 2.94 14.95 -9.61
CA ARG A 98 4.33 14.74 -10.08
C ARG A 98 4.44 13.61 -11.09
N PHE A 99 3.77 12.48 -10.85
CA PHE A 99 3.87 11.29 -11.71
C PHE A 99 3.14 11.44 -13.04
N PHE A 100 1.97 12.09 -13.03
CA PHE A 100 1.07 12.17 -14.17
C PHE A 100 0.88 13.62 -14.66
N LYS A 101 2.00 14.36 -14.70
CA LYS A 101 2.00 15.75 -15.15
C LYS A 101 1.48 15.84 -16.61
N GLY A 102 0.34 16.52 -16.78
CA GLY A 102 -0.29 16.70 -18.10
C GLY A 102 -1.15 15.52 -18.56
N GLU A 103 -1.26 14.45 -17.77
CA GLU A 103 -2.09 13.28 -18.07
C GLU A 103 -3.42 13.34 -17.31
N LYS A 104 -4.46 12.78 -17.91
CA LYS A 104 -5.78 12.67 -17.28
C LYS A 104 -5.84 11.43 -16.41
N ILE A 105 -5.81 11.62 -15.09
CA ILE A 105 -5.94 10.57 -14.09
C ILE A 105 -7.17 10.80 -13.22
N PHE A 106 -7.88 9.73 -12.89
CA PHE A 106 -8.98 9.76 -11.93
C PHE A 106 -8.48 9.21 -10.59
N LEU A 107 -8.70 9.99 -9.53
CA LEU A 107 -8.47 9.56 -8.15
C LEU A 107 -9.81 9.20 -7.52
N VAL A 108 -9.95 7.92 -7.11
CA VAL A 108 -11.14 7.42 -6.42
C VAL A 108 -10.78 7.13 -4.97
N ASN A 109 -11.57 7.66 -4.04
CA ASN A 109 -11.44 7.31 -2.63
C ASN A 109 -12.07 5.94 -2.39
N LEU A 110 -11.24 4.94 -2.09
CA LEU A 110 -11.67 3.56 -1.89
C LEU A 110 -12.21 3.34 -0.47
N VAL A 111 -11.44 3.74 0.53
CA VAL A 111 -11.76 3.55 1.95
C VAL A 111 -11.22 4.69 2.79
N GLN A 112 -11.89 4.98 3.88
CA GLN A 112 -11.37 5.78 4.98
C GLN A 112 -10.84 4.84 6.06
N ARG A 113 -9.61 5.07 6.52
CA ARG A 113 -8.96 4.25 7.55
C ARG A 113 -8.61 5.09 8.75
N GLU A 114 -8.88 4.54 9.92
CA GLU A 114 -8.35 5.05 11.16
C GLU A 114 -7.07 4.30 11.53
N GLN A 115 -6.08 5.02 12.02
CA GLN A 115 -4.85 4.45 12.54
C GLN A 115 -4.69 4.88 13.99
N GLY A 116 -4.32 3.95 14.84
CA GLY A 116 -4.16 4.18 16.27
C GLY A 116 -2.98 3.43 16.85
N LEU A 117 -2.81 3.57 18.14
CA LEU A 117 -1.81 2.87 18.94
C LEU A 117 -2.38 1.55 19.46
N TYR A 118 -1.56 0.49 19.39
CA TYR A 118 -1.86 -0.74 20.11
C TYR A 118 -1.36 -0.59 21.54
N LEU A 119 -2.26 -0.77 22.49
CA LEU A 119 -1.99 -0.64 23.91
C LEU A 119 -2.29 -1.95 24.63
N LYS A 120 -1.61 -2.17 25.78
CA LYS A 120 -1.96 -3.27 26.66
C LYS A 120 -3.40 -3.18 27.11
N LYS A 121 -4.09 -4.33 27.21
CA LYS A 121 -5.50 -4.40 27.60
C LYS A 121 -5.75 -3.58 28.88
N GLY A 122 -6.79 -2.74 28.83
CA GLY A 122 -7.17 -1.86 29.92
C GLY A 122 -6.37 -0.55 29.97
N ASN A 123 -5.47 -0.31 29.02
CA ASN A 123 -4.66 0.94 28.95
C ASN A 123 -4.06 1.36 30.32
N PRO A 124 -3.25 0.51 30.96
CA PRO A 124 -2.79 0.76 32.33
C PRO A 124 -1.89 1.97 32.48
N LYS A 125 -1.47 2.58 31.37
CA LYS A 125 -0.62 3.77 31.33
C LYS A 125 -1.40 5.04 30.97
N ASN A 126 -2.72 4.95 30.81
CA ASN A 126 -3.63 6.04 30.47
C ASN A 126 -3.14 6.87 29.26
N ILE A 127 -2.74 6.19 28.18
CA ILE A 127 -2.32 6.81 26.93
C ILE A 127 -3.57 7.18 26.15
N GLU A 128 -3.84 8.45 25.96
CA GLU A 128 -5.01 8.97 25.24
C GLU A 128 -4.60 9.61 23.91
N ASP A 129 -3.42 10.24 23.88
CA ASP A 129 -2.93 10.89 22.67
C ASP A 129 -1.41 10.69 22.46
N ILE A 130 -0.87 11.29 21.40
CA ILE A 130 0.53 11.17 21.02
C ILE A 130 1.50 11.86 22.02
N ASN A 131 1.02 12.87 22.79
CA ASN A 131 1.86 13.56 23.77
C ASN A 131 2.17 12.68 24.97
N ASP A 132 1.29 11.74 25.30
CA ASP A 132 1.48 10.82 26.41
C ASP A 132 2.65 9.86 26.16
N LEU A 133 3.05 9.69 24.90
CA LEU A 133 4.18 8.82 24.53
C LEU A 133 5.54 9.34 25.05
N LYS A 134 5.62 10.59 25.54
CA LYS A 134 6.82 11.15 26.18
C LYS A 134 7.01 10.68 27.63
N GLY A 135 6.06 9.90 28.17
CA GLY A 135 6.13 9.43 29.55
C GLY A 135 7.33 8.51 29.81
N GLU A 136 7.97 8.68 30.96
CA GLU A 136 9.20 7.97 31.35
C GLU A 136 9.06 6.44 31.35
N ASN A 137 7.86 5.93 31.60
CA ASN A 137 7.56 4.49 31.67
C ASN A 137 6.95 3.92 30.37
N ILE A 138 6.95 4.70 29.30
CA ILE A 138 6.41 4.25 28.01
C ILE A 138 7.56 3.79 27.12
N ASN A 139 7.39 2.63 26.51
CA ASN A 139 8.34 2.08 25.56
C ASN A 139 7.57 1.85 24.25
N TYR A 140 7.80 2.70 23.29
CA TYR A 140 7.16 2.65 21.98
C TYR A 140 7.90 1.70 21.06
N ILE A 141 7.16 0.97 20.24
CA ILE A 141 7.70 0.13 19.18
C ILE A 141 7.16 0.62 17.86
N ASN A 142 8.09 0.99 17.01
CA ASN A 142 7.78 1.61 15.72
C ASN A 142 7.69 0.59 14.60
N ARG A 143 7.20 1.02 13.47
CA ARG A 143 7.34 0.30 12.20
C ARG A 143 8.63 0.71 11.50
N GLN A 144 9.17 -0.18 10.66
CA GLN A 144 10.38 0.09 9.88
C GLN A 144 10.26 1.39 9.08
N ARG A 145 11.39 2.03 8.83
CA ARG A 145 11.49 3.24 8.00
C ARG A 145 10.88 3.01 6.62
N GLY A 146 10.11 3.98 6.13
CA GLY A 146 9.39 3.89 4.86
C GLY A 146 8.02 3.21 4.93
N ALA A 147 7.64 2.60 6.05
CA ALA A 147 6.26 2.13 6.23
C ALA A 147 5.31 3.33 6.35
N GLY A 148 4.15 3.26 5.72
CA GLY A 148 3.16 4.34 5.74
C GLY A 148 2.71 4.75 7.15
N THR A 149 2.61 3.79 8.09
CA THR A 149 2.35 4.06 9.51
C THR A 149 3.48 4.84 10.18
N ARG A 150 4.76 4.56 9.83
CA ARG A 150 5.90 5.31 10.34
C ARG A 150 5.88 6.74 9.79
N VAL A 151 5.64 6.92 8.51
CA VAL A 151 5.54 8.24 7.88
C VAL A 151 4.43 9.08 8.53
N LEU A 152 3.28 8.46 8.80
CA LEU A 152 2.18 9.12 9.50
C LEU A 152 2.57 9.48 10.95
N PHE A 153 3.22 8.57 11.66
CA PHE A 153 3.67 8.85 13.03
C PHE A 153 4.66 10.01 13.07
N ASP A 154 5.67 10.01 12.21
CA ASP A 154 6.65 11.09 12.11
C ASP A 154 5.99 12.44 11.76
N TYR A 155 4.99 12.41 10.86
CA TYR A 155 4.18 13.59 10.56
C TYR A 155 3.41 14.11 11.78
N LEU A 156 2.77 13.21 12.53
CA LEU A 156 2.03 13.57 13.75
C LEU A 156 2.95 14.10 14.86
N LEU A 157 4.14 13.52 15.06
CA LEU A 157 5.14 14.05 15.99
C LEU A 157 5.50 15.50 15.62
N LYS A 158 5.75 15.75 14.32
CA LYS A 158 6.07 17.10 13.84
C LYS A 158 4.92 18.10 14.08
N GLN A 159 3.67 17.70 13.82
CA GLN A 159 2.49 18.53 14.06
C GLN A 159 2.34 18.90 15.54
N ASN A 160 2.66 17.96 16.43
CA ASN A 160 2.62 18.17 17.88
C ASN A 160 3.92 18.74 18.45
N LYS A 161 4.90 19.12 17.61
CA LYS A 161 6.21 19.65 18.01
C LYS A 161 6.99 18.72 18.95
N ILE A 162 6.82 17.42 18.81
CA ILE A 162 7.51 16.38 19.56
C ILE A 162 8.74 15.94 18.77
N GLN A 163 9.91 15.95 19.44
CA GLN A 163 11.11 15.41 18.81
C GLN A 163 11.13 13.88 18.96
N PRO A 164 11.56 13.13 17.94
CA PRO A 164 11.68 11.67 18.02
C PRO A 164 12.48 11.18 19.23
N ALA A 165 13.49 11.93 19.66
CA ALA A 165 14.31 11.62 20.82
C ALA A 165 13.55 11.70 22.18
N GLU A 166 12.39 12.35 22.22
CA GLU A 166 11.53 12.42 23.41
C GLU A 166 10.70 11.13 23.58
N ILE A 167 10.66 10.26 22.54
CA ILE A 167 9.89 9.02 22.55
C ILE A 167 10.81 7.84 22.85
N SER A 168 10.72 7.29 24.04
CA SER A 168 11.48 6.06 24.40
C SER A 168 11.08 4.91 23.51
N GLY A 169 12.04 4.27 22.85
CA GLY A 169 11.81 3.17 21.92
C GLY A 169 11.48 3.58 20.48
N TYR A 170 11.56 4.87 20.13
CA TYR A 170 11.30 5.35 18.77
C TYR A 170 12.14 4.63 17.69
N GLU A 171 13.39 4.27 18.01
CA GLU A 171 14.28 3.54 17.09
C GLU A 171 14.09 2.01 17.13
N LYS A 172 13.24 1.48 18.01
CA LYS A 172 12.88 0.05 18.00
C LYS A 172 11.88 -0.20 16.89
N GLU A 173 12.25 -1.01 15.93
CA GLU A 173 11.48 -1.22 14.70
C GLU A 173 11.01 -2.66 14.54
N GLU A 174 9.75 -2.82 14.13
CA GLU A 174 9.17 -4.09 13.72
C GLU A 174 8.69 -4.07 12.26
N PHE A 175 8.97 -5.15 11.53
CA PHE A 175 8.73 -5.23 10.09
C PHE A 175 7.29 -5.57 9.72
N THR A 176 6.54 -6.17 10.62
CA THR A 176 5.13 -6.52 10.38
C THR A 176 4.21 -5.84 11.38
N ARG A 177 2.94 -5.69 11.00
CA ARG A 177 1.92 -5.15 11.93
C ARG A 177 1.68 -6.09 13.10
N ILE A 178 1.73 -7.40 12.85
CA ILE A 178 1.51 -8.42 13.88
C ILE A 178 2.68 -8.42 14.87
N ALA A 179 3.92 -8.35 14.39
CA ALA A 179 5.09 -8.29 15.28
C ALA A 179 5.07 -7.04 16.15
N ALA A 180 4.73 -5.86 15.58
CA ALA A 180 4.60 -4.62 16.35
C ALA A 180 3.46 -4.67 17.38
N ALA A 181 2.40 -5.45 17.15
CA ALA A 181 1.31 -5.62 18.10
C ALA A 181 1.60 -6.68 19.17
N ALA A 182 2.56 -7.57 18.94
CA ALA A 182 2.94 -8.65 19.86
C ALA A 182 4.12 -8.29 20.78
N ALA A 183 4.87 -7.25 20.43
CA ALA A 183 6.04 -6.76 21.16
C ALA A 183 5.68 -5.80 22.28
#